data_51daf36abea273116eae49bb07075f26
#
_entry.id   51daf36abea273116eae49bb07075f26
#
_cell.length_a   1.000
_cell.length_b   1.000
_cell.length_c   1.000
_cell.angle_alpha   90.00
_cell.angle_beta   90.00
_cell.angle_gamma   90.00
#
_symmetry.space_group_name_H-M   'P 1'
#
loop_
_entity.id
_entity.type
_entity.pdbx_description
1 polymer ?
#
loop_
_entity_poly.entity_id
_entity_poly.type
_entity_poly.pdbx_seq_one_letter_code
_entity_poly.pdbx_strand_id
1 'polypeptide(L)'
;MCDRFDDGLVFIKSSVRGKCFIEYIPAKNAWIPIDAKNYMYIDCLWVSGSLKGHGYSSQLLNTCIEDSKKKGMDGICILSSKKKMPYLADPKFLTYKGFKISDEASNGIQLWYLAFNDSDAPKFKSCAKECHIEEFGFVLYYTNQCPFNAKYVPIIENVSKEQNIEFKAIHIDTKEKAQNAPTPITTYALFYNGEYVTNDVMNEKKFLKLVEKLK
;
A
#
# COMPACT_ATOMS: atom_id res chain seq x y z
N MET A 1 14.06 6.78 -6.88
CA MET A 1 12.82 7.30 -7.53
C MET A 1 12.94 7.29 -9.04
N CYS A 2 14.09 7.65 -9.63
CA CYS A 2 14.29 7.63 -11.11
C CYS A 2 14.00 6.25 -11.70
N ASP A 3 14.53 5.18 -11.12
CA ASP A 3 14.38 3.80 -11.60
C ASP A 3 12.92 3.33 -11.72
N ARG A 4 12.00 3.89 -10.92
CA ARG A 4 10.58 3.55 -10.97
C ARG A 4 9.88 4.11 -12.23
N PHE A 5 10.34 5.23 -12.77
CA PHE A 5 9.81 5.76 -14.04
C PHE A 5 10.22 4.86 -15.22
N ASP A 6 11.44 4.27 -15.17
CA ASP A 6 11.89 3.29 -16.17
C ASP A 6 11.07 1.99 -16.08
N ASP A 7 10.58 1.63 -14.89
CA ASP A 7 9.64 0.53 -14.66
C ASP A 7 8.20 0.84 -15.14
N GLY A 8 7.93 2.06 -15.63
CA GLY A 8 6.64 2.50 -16.14
C GLY A 8 5.73 3.17 -15.13
N LEU A 9 6.29 3.66 -14.00
CA LEU A 9 5.55 4.47 -13.04
C LEU A 9 5.02 5.74 -13.71
N VAL A 10 3.77 6.05 -13.45
CA VAL A 10 3.11 7.29 -13.87
C VAL A 10 2.64 8.05 -12.64
N PHE A 11 3.01 9.32 -12.54
CA PHE A 11 2.56 10.23 -11.50
C PHE A 11 1.84 11.42 -12.13
N ILE A 12 0.56 11.58 -11.84
CA ILE A 12 -0.27 12.67 -12.36
C ILE A 12 -0.79 13.51 -11.19
N LYS A 13 -0.43 14.77 -11.18
CA LYS A 13 -0.92 15.78 -10.23
C LYS A 13 -1.84 16.77 -10.94
N SER A 14 -3.01 17.06 -10.34
CA SER A 14 -3.87 18.13 -10.80
C SER A 14 -3.22 19.51 -10.58
N SER A 15 -3.56 20.48 -11.44
CA SER A 15 -3.01 21.86 -11.38
C SER A 15 -3.49 22.69 -10.19
N VAL A 16 -4.28 22.09 -9.28
CA VAL A 16 -4.82 22.74 -8.08
C VAL A 16 -3.81 22.79 -6.95
N ARG A 17 -3.92 23.82 -6.09
CA ARG A 17 -3.12 23.89 -4.87
C ARG A 17 -3.59 22.84 -3.87
N GLY A 18 -2.67 21.96 -3.45
CA GLY A 18 -2.96 20.88 -2.49
C GLY A 18 -2.58 19.49 -2.98
N LYS A 19 -2.92 18.47 -2.19
CA LYS A 19 -2.66 17.06 -2.53
C LYS A 19 -3.82 16.52 -3.36
N CYS A 20 -3.62 16.45 -4.66
CA CYS A 20 -4.59 15.93 -5.63
C CYS A 20 -3.81 15.24 -6.73
N PHE A 21 -3.59 13.93 -6.60
CA PHE A 21 -2.75 13.15 -7.52
C PHE A 21 -3.14 11.69 -7.56
N ILE A 22 -2.69 11.02 -8.60
CA ILE A 22 -2.70 9.57 -8.74
C ILE A 22 -1.30 9.09 -9.14
N GLU A 23 -0.91 7.95 -8.59
CA GLU A 23 0.32 7.23 -8.91
C GLU A 23 -0.03 5.79 -9.25
N TYR A 24 0.45 5.28 -10.39
CA TYR A 24 0.19 3.93 -10.85
C TYR A 24 1.34 3.37 -11.69
N ILE A 25 1.46 2.05 -11.74
CA ILE A 25 2.55 1.32 -12.39
C ILE A 25 2.03 -0.01 -12.92
N PRO A 26 2.60 -0.58 -14.01
CA PRO A 26 2.31 -1.96 -14.37
C PRO A 26 2.48 -2.90 -13.18
N ALA A 27 1.48 -3.73 -12.87
CA ALA A 27 1.45 -4.55 -11.65
C ALA A 27 2.66 -5.48 -11.52
N LYS A 28 3.23 -5.95 -12.64
CA LYS A 28 4.48 -6.74 -12.67
C LYS A 28 5.68 -6.01 -12.05
N ASN A 29 5.64 -4.68 -12.00
CA ASN A 29 6.67 -3.80 -11.45
C ASN A 29 6.25 -3.14 -10.14
N ALA A 30 5.04 -3.40 -9.66
CA ALA A 30 4.55 -2.89 -8.38
C ALA A 30 5.33 -3.51 -7.21
N TRP A 31 5.51 -2.73 -6.16
CA TRP A 31 6.21 -3.15 -4.94
C TRP A 31 5.25 -3.71 -3.91
N ILE A 32 4.40 -4.63 -4.36
CA ILE A 32 3.45 -5.36 -3.50
C ILE A 32 3.36 -6.84 -3.93
N PRO A 33 3.03 -7.75 -3.02
CA PRO A 33 2.95 -9.19 -3.27
C PRO A 33 1.61 -9.58 -3.91
N ILE A 34 1.45 -9.28 -5.21
CA ILE A 34 0.25 -9.64 -6.01
C ILE A 34 0.62 -10.41 -7.26
N ASP A 35 -0.29 -11.29 -7.69
CA ASP A 35 -0.35 -11.87 -9.01
C ASP A 35 -1.45 -11.15 -9.78
N ALA A 36 -1.04 -10.24 -10.66
CA ALA A 36 -1.92 -9.37 -11.43
C ALA A 36 -1.39 -9.24 -12.86
N LYS A 37 -1.44 -10.37 -13.60
CA LYS A 37 -0.93 -10.44 -14.96
C LYS A 37 -1.64 -9.41 -15.82
N ASN A 38 -0.85 -8.56 -16.49
CA ASN A 38 -1.31 -7.51 -17.40
C ASN A 38 -2.30 -6.48 -16.80
N TYR A 39 -2.26 -6.26 -15.48
CA TYR A 39 -2.98 -5.19 -14.82
C TYR A 39 -2.10 -3.96 -14.58
N MET A 40 -2.73 -2.79 -14.47
CA MET A 40 -2.11 -1.60 -13.90
C MET A 40 -2.44 -1.54 -12.41
N TYR A 41 -1.44 -1.35 -11.56
CA TYR A 41 -1.62 -1.18 -10.12
C TYR A 41 -1.61 0.30 -9.74
N ILE A 42 -2.61 0.76 -9.01
CA ILE A 42 -2.69 2.11 -8.47
C ILE A 42 -2.04 2.10 -7.08
N ASP A 43 -0.83 2.67 -6.98
CA ASP A 43 -0.08 2.81 -5.73
C ASP A 43 -0.76 3.81 -4.78
N CYS A 44 -1.22 4.94 -5.33
CA CYS A 44 -1.85 5.99 -4.55
C CYS A 44 -2.87 6.79 -5.37
N LEU A 45 -4.03 7.04 -4.77
CA LEU A 45 -5.02 7.98 -5.27
C LEU A 45 -5.41 8.92 -4.13
N TRP A 46 -4.92 10.16 -4.16
CA TRP A 46 -5.08 11.10 -3.05
C TRP A 46 -5.73 12.40 -3.48
N VAL A 47 -6.85 12.71 -2.86
CA VAL A 47 -7.50 14.03 -2.93
C VAL A 47 -7.80 14.50 -1.51
N SER A 48 -7.20 15.61 -1.08
CA SER A 48 -7.24 16.06 0.32
C SER A 48 -7.99 17.34 0.54
N GLY A 49 -8.47 17.54 1.77
CA GLY A 49 -9.02 18.79 2.26
C GLY A 49 -10.23 19.28 1.47
N SER A 50 -10.24 20.57 1.14
CA SER A 50 -11.30 21.24 0.39
C SER A 50 -11.48 20.75 -1.05
N LEU A 51 -10.55 19.96 -1.57
CA LEU A 51 -10.64 19.39 -2.92
C LEU A 51 -11.57 18.16 -3.00
N LYS A 52 -11.99 17.60 -1.85
CA LYS A 52 -12.95 16.49 -1.82
C LYS A 52 -14.33 16.95 -2.29
N GLY A 53 -15.07 16.05 -2.96
CA GLY A 53 -16.42 16.33 -3.44
C GLY A 53 -16.48 17.05 -4.80
N HIS A 54 -15.37 17.49 -5.35
CA HIS A 54 -15.30 18.23 -6.65
C HIS A 54 -15.00 17.32 -7.85
N GLY A 55 -15.12 16.00 -7.72
CA GLY A 55 -14.94 15.07 -8.83
C GLY A 55 -13.49 14.72 -9.20
N TYR A 56 -12.49 15.32 -8.56
CA TYR A 56 -11.07 15.11 -8.89
C TYR A 56 -10.63 13.63 -8.83
N SER A 57 -11.08 12.88 -7.83
CA SER A 57 -10.74 11.44 -7.76
C SER A 57 -11.25 10.68 -8.98
N SER A 58 -12.43 11.04 -9.48
CA SER A 58 -13.01 10.44 -10.69
C SER A 58 -12.21 10.84 -11.95
N GLN A 59 -11.79 12.09 -12.06
CA GLN A 59 -10.98 12.56 -13.20
C GLN A 59 -9.63 11.85 -13.23
N LEU A 60 -8.92 11.79 -12.10
CA LEU A 60 -7.63 11.09 -11.98
C LEU A 60 -7.76 9.60 -12.30
N LEU A 61 -8.79 8.94 -11.75
CA LEU A 61 -9.06 7.54 -12.03
C LEU A 61 -9.36 7.29 -13.50
N ASN A 62 -10.20 8.12 -14.14
CA ASN A 62 -10.50 7.99 -15.56
C ASN A 62 -9.24 8.14 -16.43
N THR A 63 -8.34 9.08 -16.08
CA THR A 63 -7.05 9.23 -16.78
C THR A 63 -6.22 7.94 -16.66
N CYS A 64 -6.16 7.32 -15.48
CA CYS A 64 -5.48 6.05 -15.28
C CYS A 64 -6.13 4.93 -16.12
N ILE A 65 -7.46 4.85 -16.18
CA ILE A 65 -8.20 3.87 -16.97
C ILE A 65 -7.88 4.02 -18.46
N GLU A 66 -7.95 5.24 -18.99
CA GLU A 66 -7.67 5.53 -20.40
C GLU A 66 -6.22 5.20 -20.79
N ASP A 67 -5.25 5.58 -19.93
CA ASP A 67 -3.84 5.26 -20.17
C ASP A 67 -3.59 3.75 -20.11
N SER A 68 -4.20 3.06 -19.14
CA SER A 68 -4.09 1.60 -19.02
C SER A 68 -4.65 0.87 -20.25
N LYS A 69 -5.81 1.32 -20.76
CA LYS A 69 -6.39 0.77 -22.01
C LYS A 69 -5.50 1.03 -23.21
N LYS A 70 -4.92 2.24 -23.34
CA LYS A 70 -3.98 2.57 -24.42
C LYS A 70 -2.72 1.70 -24.38
N LYS A 71 -2.28 1.31 -23.18
CA LYS A 71 -1.14 0.39 -22.96
C LYS A 71 -1.51 -1.09 -23.11
N GLY A 72 -2.75 -1.41 -23.50
CA GLY A 72 -3.21 -2.78 -23.69
C GLY A 72 -3.32 -3.60 -22.39
N MET A 73 -3.52 -2.95 -21.26
CA MET A 73 -3.76 -3.63 -20.00
C MET A 73 -5.16 -4.25 -19.94
N ASP A 74 -5.30 -5.36 -19.22
CA ASP A 74 -6.57 -6.08 -19.06
C ASP A 74 -7.48 -5.45 -17.99
N GLY A 75 -6.91 -4.59 -17.18
CA GLY A 75 -7.63 -3.91 -16.10
C GLY A 75 -6.71 -3.09 -15.20
N ILE A 76 -7.30 -2.59 -14.14
CA ILE A 76 -6.59 -1.87 -13.07
C ILE A 76 -6.90 -2.52 -11.72
N CYS A 77 -5.98 -2.46 -10.77
CA CYS A 77 -6.17 -2.94 -9.40
C CYS A 77 -5.60 -1.96 -8.38
N ILE A 78 -6.12 -2.03 -7.16
CA ILE A 78 -5.79 -1.11 -6.05
C ILE A 78 -6.04 -1.81 -4.72
N LEU A 79 -5.28 -1.43 -3.68
CA LEU A 79 -5.58 -1.85 -2.31
C LEU A 79 -6.67 -0.99 -1.69
N SER A 80 -7.51 -1.67 -0.91
CA SER A 80 -8.48 -1.06 -0.01
C SER A 80 -8.66 -1.93 1.23
N SER A 81 -9.67 -1.67 2.03
CA SER A 81 -9.96 -2.44 3.23
C SER A 81 -11.46 -2.47 3.50
N LYS A 82 -11.90 -3.47 4.26
CA LYS A 82 -13.29 -3.62 4.68
C LYS A 82 -13.82 -2.38 5.43
N LYS A 83 -12.96 -1.78 6.26
CA LYS A 83 -13.22 -0.51 6.95
C LYS A 83 -12.37 0.59 6.31
N LYS A 84 -12.97 1.76 6.09
CA LYS A 84 -12.24 2.91 5.55
C LYS A 84 -11.01 3.22 6.39
N MET A 85 -9.84 3.24 5.75
CA MET A 85 -8.57 3.67 6.33
C MET A 85 -8.08 4.96 5.67
N PRO A 86 -7.41 5.87 6.41
CA PRO A 86 -7.05 7.19 5.88
C PRO A 86 -6.02 7.16 4.75
N TYR A 87 -5.25 6.08 4.64
CA TYR A 87 -4.18 5.91 3.63
C TYR A 87 -4.55 4.95 2.48
N LEU A 88 -5.77 4.40 2.48
CA LEU A 88 -6.27 3.54 1.42
C LEU A 88 -7.44 4.20 0.66
N ALA A 89 -7.69 3.74 -0.54
CA ALA A 89 -8.86 4.14 -1.31
C ALA A 89 -10.15 3.79 -0.56
N ASP A 90 -11.13 4.69 -0.59
CA ASP A 90 -12.43 4.49 0.07
C ASP A 90 -13.20 3.34 -0.65
N PRO A 91 -13.56 2.23 0.03
CA PRO A 91 -14.26 1.12 -0.59
C PRO A 91 -15.61 1.54 -1.21
N LYS A 92 -16.31 2.52 -0.63
CA LYS A 92 -17.56 3.06 -1.23
C LYS A 92 -17.30 3.74 -2.57
N PHE A 93 -16.19 4.47 -2.69
CA PHE A 93 -15.78 5.07 -3.96
C PHE A 93 -15.44 4.00 -4.99
N LEU A 94 -14.71 2.96 -4.61
CA LEU A 94 -14.36 1.85 -5.51
C LEU A 94 -15.61 1.10 -5.99
N THR A 95 -16.54 0.78 -5.09
CA THR A 95 -17.83 0.17 -5.47
C THR A 95 -18.62 1.05 -6.45
N TYR A 96 -18.71 2.35 -6.18
CA TYR A 96 -19.37 3.32 -7.07
C TYR A 96 -18.71 3.37 -8.46
N LYS A 97 -17.38 3.13 -8.53
CA LYS A 97 -16.63 3.07 -9.79
C LYS A 97 -16.64 1.70 -10.47
N GLY A 98 -17.38 0.74 -9.95
CA GLY A 98 -17.55 -0.59 -10.54
C GLY A 98 -16.43 -1.57 -10.24
N PHE A 99 -15.52 -1.24 -9.31
CA PHE A 99 -14.52 -2.20 -8.84
C PHE A 99 -15.18 -3.34 -8.07
N LYS A 100 -14.55 -4.51 -8.15
CA LYS A 100 -14.92 -5.72 -7.41
C LYS A 100 -13.74 -6.14 -6.51
N ILE A 101 -14.05 -6.82 -5.41
CA ILE A 101 -13.03 -7.45 -4.56
C ILE A 101 -12.60 -8.74 -5.25
N SER A 102 -11.30 -8.94 -5.41
CA SER A 102 -10.74 -10.18 -5.94
C SER A 102 -10.15 -11.07 -4.86
N ASP A 103 -9.57 -10.49 -3.81
CA ASP A 103 -8.93 -11.22 -2.73
C ASP A 103 -8.89 -10.40 -1.43
N GLU A 104 -8.69 -11.09 -0.28
CA GLU A 104 -8.59 -10.48 1.04
C GLU A 104 -7.50 -11.20 1.86
N ALA A 105 -6.67 -10.43 2.55
CA ALA A 105 -5.67 -10.95 3.49
C ALA A 105 -6.20 -10.96 4.92
N SER A 106 -5.59 -11.75 5.81
CA SER A 106 -6.03 -11.95 7.19
C SER A 106 -6.11 -10.66 8.02
N ASN A 107 -5.29 -9.66 7.67
CA ASN A 107 -5.32 -8.33 8.28
C ASN A 107 -6.46 -7.41 7.77
N GLY A 108 -7.37 -7.93 6.93
CA GLY A 108 -8.52 -7.21 6.38
C GLY A 108 -8.20 -6.25 5.23
N ILE A 109 -6.98 -6.33 4.68
CA ILE A 109 -6.61 -5.63 3.45
C ILE A 109 -7.18 -6.39 2.26
N GLN A 110 -7.83 -5.67 1.36
CA GLN A 110 -8.51 -6.21 0.19
C GLN A 110 -7.84 -5.73 -1.09
N LEU A 111 -7.73 -6.65 -2.06
CA LEU A 111 -7.36 -6.32 -3.42
C LEU A 111 -8.62 -6.09 -4.25
N TRP A 112 -8.76 -4.89 -4.78
CA TRP A 112 -9.88 -4.49 -5.62
C TRP A 112 -9.41 -4.36 -7.07
N TYR A 113 -10.29 -4.67 -8.03
CA TYR A 113 -9.97 -4.59 -9.45
C TYR A 113 -11.14 -4.13 -10.29
N LEU A 114 -10.82 -3.55 -11.43
CA LEU A 114 -11.74 -3.22 -12.51
C LEU A 114 -11.16 -3.80 -13.81
N ALA A 115 -11.75 -4.89 -14.28
CA ALA A 115 -11.36 -5.53 -15.54
C ALA A 115 -11.92 -4.76 -16.75
N PHE A 116 -11.17 -4.75 -17.84
CA PHE A 116 -11.60 -4.18 -19.12
C PHE A 116 -12.06 -5.24 -20.10
N ASN A 117 -11.77 -6.52 -19.83
CA ASN A 117 -12.12 -7.70 -20.61
C ASN A 117 -12.37 -8.89 -19.67
N ASP A 118 -12.52 -10.10 -20.20
CA ASP A 118 -12.74 -11.35 -19.46
C ASP A 118 -11.42 -11.97 -18.94
N SER A 119 -10.48 -11.15 -18.45
CA SER A 119 -9.23 -11.63 -17.88
C SER A 119 -9.40 -12.14 -16.46
N ASP A 120 -8.46 -12.99 -16.02
CA ASP A 120 -8.41 -13.50 -14.64
C ASP A 120 -8.28 -12.35 -13.62
N ALA A 121 -9.03 -12.45 -12.54
CA ALA A 121 -8.94 -11.50 -11.45
C ALA A 121 -7.58 -11.57 -10.74
N PRO A 122 -6.97 -10.43 -10.37
CA PRO A 122 -5.71 -10.41 -9.63
C PRO A 122 -5.87 -11.04 -8.24
N LYS A 123 -4.78 -11.58 -7.67
CA LYS A 123 -4.77 -12.21 -6.34
C LYS A 123 -3.55 -11.79 -5.53
N PHE A 124 -3.64 -11.85 -4.22
CA PHE A 124 -2.46 -11.79 -3.37
C PHE A 124 -1.62 -13.06 -3.54
N LYS A 125 -0.31 -12.92 -3.47
CA LYS A 125 0.59 -14.08 -3.34
C LYS A 125 0.38 -14.73 -1.97
N SER A 126 0.63 -16.03 -1.87
CA SER A 126 0.45 -16.81 -0.64
C SER A 126 1.21 -16.22 0.55
N CYS A 127 2.42 -15.71 0.33
CA CYS A 127 3.26 -15.11 1.37
C CYS A 127 2.60 -13.91 2.10
N ALA A 128 1.65 -13.23 1.45
CA ALA A 128 1.02 -12.03 2.01
C ALA A 128 -0.40 -12.25 2.56
N LYS A 129 -0.95 -13.46 2.42
CA LYS A 129 -2.34 -13.73 2.81
C LYS A 129 -2.52 -13.85 4.32
N GLU A 130 -1.65 -14.58 4.97
CA GLU A 130 -1.77 -14.87 6.40
C GLU A 130 -1.27 -13.71 7.28
N CYS A 131 -0.48 -12.80 6.71
CA CYS A 131 0.13 -11.68 7.45
C CYS A 131 0.81 -12.14 8.75
N HIS A 132 1.59 -13.23 8.67
CA HIS A 132 2.32 -13.84 9.77
C HIS A 132 3.79 -13.96 9.41
N ILE A 133 4.68 -13.87 10.43
CA ILE A 133 6.13 -14.06 10.31
C ILE A 133 6.60 -14.98 11.45
N GLU A 134 7.78 -15.60 11.31
CA GLU A 134 8.33 -16.51 12.35
C GLU A 134 9.17 -15.79 13.41
N GLU A 135 9.48 -14.50 13.20
CA GLU A 135 10.34 -13.72 14.10
C GLU A 135 9.59 -13.30 15.38
N PHE A 136 10.34 -13.32 16.50
CA PHE A 136 9.88 -12.80 17.80
C PHE A 136 10.21 -11.32 17.98
N GLY A 137 9.61 -10.69 19.00
CA GLY A 137 9.75 -9.27 19.27
C GLY A 137 8.99 -8.40 18.29
N PHE A 138 9.33 -7.11 18.24
CA PHE A 138 8.77 -6.20 17.26
C PHE A 138 9.57 -6.24 15.96
N VAL A 139 8.91 -6.52 14.84
CA VAL A 139 9.52 -6.53 13.52
C VAL A 139 8.77 -5.58 12.61
N LEU A 140 9.48 -4.60 12.05
CA LEU A 140 8.94 -3.60 11.14
C LEU A 140 9.45 -3.83 9.73
N TYR A 141 8.56 -4.11 8.80
CA TYR A 141 8.83 -4.06 7.37
C TYR A 141 8.47 -2.68 6.83
N TYR A 142 9.36 -2.06 6.04
CA TYR A 142 9.09 -0.73 5.47
C TYR A 142 9.81 -0.47 4.15
N THR A 143 9.25 0.44 3.34
CA THR A 143 9.87 0.96 2.11
C THR A 143 10.12 2.47 2.22
N ASN A 144 10.90 3.02 1.29
CA ASN A 144 11.10 4.47 1.15
C ASN A 144 9.96 5.18 0.37
N GLN A 145 8.89 4.49 -0.01
CA GLN A 145 7.75 5.11 -0.71
C GLN A 145 7.02 6.14 0.17
N CYS A 146 6.94 5.89 1.47
CA CYS A 146 6.35 6.84 2.40
C CYS A 146 7.44 7.74 2.99
N PRO A 147 7.43 9.08 2.76
CA PRO A 147 8.46 9.99 3.28
C PRO A 147 8.49 10.05 4.82
N PHE A 148 7.42 9.66 5.48
CA PHE A 148 7.38 9.58 6.94
C PHE A 148 8.26 8.48 7.51
N ASN A 149 8.54 7.40 6.76
CA ASN A 149 9.39 6.32 7.22
C ASN A 149 10.85 6.78 7.45
N ALA A 150 11.39 7.60 6.56
CA ALA A 150 12.72 8.18 6.73
C ALA A 150 12.87 8.98 8.03
N LYS A 151 11.78 9.57 8.53
CA LYS A 151 11.76 10.31 9.79
C LYS A 151 11.53 9.39 11.01
N TYR A 152 10.53 8.52 10.94
CA TYR A 152 10.05 7.84 12.15
C TYR A 152 10.71 6.49 12.41
N VAL A 153 11.17 5.76 11.39
CA VAL A 153 11.84 4.48 11.61
C VAL A 153 13.08 4.61 12.47
N PRO A 154 14.03 5.55 12.20
CA PRO A 154 15.19 5.74 13.07
C PRO A 154 14.84 6.14 14.50
N ILE A 155 13.75 6.91 14.69
CA ILE A 155 13.27 7.29 16.03
C ILE A 155 12.83 6.04 16.80
N ILE A 156 12.04 5.16 16.16
CA ILE A 156 11.57 3.93 16.80
C ILE A 156 12.73 2.99 17.12
N GLU A 157 13.72 2.86 16.23
CA GLU A 157 14.93 2.07 16.48
C GLU A 157 15.71 2.58 17.70
N ASN A 158 15.89 3.91 17.82
CA ASN A 158 16.61 4.51 18.95
C ASN A 158 15.85 4.31 20.26
N VAL A 159 14.55 4.62 20.28
CA VAL A 159 13.68 4.42 21.46
C VAL A 159 13.67 2.95 21.88
N SER A 160 13.63 2.02 20.94
CA SER A 160 13.67 0.59 21.24
C SER A 160 14.97 0.20 21.95
N LYS A 161 16.12 0.72 21.50
CA LYS A 161 17.42 0.49 22.14
C LYS A 161 17.46 1.09 23.56
N GLU A 162 17.01 2.33 23.73
CA GLU A 162 16.99 3.03 25.02
C GLU A 162 16.11 2.33 26.05
N GLN A 163 14.99 1.75 25.61
CA GLN A 163 13.99 1.07 26.46
C GLN A 163 14.19 -0.46 26.54
N ASN A 164 15.28 -1.00 25.98
CA ASN A 164 15.54 -2.44 25.90
C ASN A 164 14.33 -3.23 25.32
N ILE A 165 13.72 -2.70 24.27
CA ILE A 165 12.66 -3.36 23.53
C ILE A 165 13.29 -4.15 22.37
N GLU A 166 12.97 -5.44 22.27
CA GLU A 166 13.38 -6.26 21.14
C GLU A 166 12.69 -5.76 19.86
N PHE A 167 13.48 -5.13 18.97
CA PHE A 167 12.98 -4.49 17.76
C PHE A 167 13.95 -4.68 16.59
N LYS A 168 13.39 -5.05 15.44
CA LYS A 168 14.11 -5.21 14.17
C LYS A 168 13.41 -4.46 13.07
N ALA A 169 14.11 -3.57 12.37
CA ALA A 169 13.60 -2.94 11.16
C ALA A 169 14.15 -3.64 9.91
N ILE A 170 13.27 -4.04 9.00
CA ILE A 170 13.60 -4.71 7.73
C ILE A 170 13.25 -3.75 6.60
N HIS A 171 14.28 -3.18 5.98
CA HIS A 171 14.13 -2.31 4.83
C HIS A 171 13.88 -3.12 3.56
N ILE A 172 12.71 -2.91 2.96
CA ILE A 172 12.34 -3.46 1.65
C ILE A 172 12.92 -2.51 0.60
N ASP A 173 14.11 -2.81 0.09
CA ASP A 173 14.89 -1.95 -0.81
C ASP A 173 14.87 -2.42 -2.28
N THR A 174 14.25 -3.58 -2.56
CA THR A 174 14.12 -4.13 -3.90
C THR A 174 12.68 -4.55 -4.22
N LYS A 175 12.35 -4.54 -5.50
CA LYS A 175 11.07 -5.03 -6.02
C LYS A 175 10.81 -6.48 -5.61
N GLU A 176 11.83 -7.33 -5.69
CA GLU A 176 11.73 -8.74 -5.33
C GLU A 176 11.36 -8.93 -3.85
N LYS A 177 12.02 -8.22 -2.93
CA LYS A 177 11.66 -8.22 -1.52
C LYS A 177 10.22 -7.75 -1.29
N ALA A 178 9.81 -6.68 -1.98
CA ALA A 178 8.44 -6.17 -1.89
C ALA A 178 7.41 -7.17 -2.39
N GLN A 179 7.69 -7.84 -3.50
CA GLN A 179 6.80 -8.85 -4.09
C GLN A 179 6.78 -10.19 -3.34
N ASN A 180 7.62 -10.36 -2.33
CA ASN A 180 7.64 -11.50 -1.41
C ASN A 180 7.45 -11.08 0.05
N ALA A 181 6.94 -9.87 0.29
CA ALA A 181 6.67 -9.38 1.63
C ALA A 181 5.53 -10.16 2.31
N PRO A 182 5.56 -10.31 3.65
CA PRO A 182 4.57 -11.10 4.41
C PRO A 182 3.22 -10.38 4.58
N THR A 183 2.99 -9.26 3.91
CA THR A 183 1.78 -8.44 4.02
C THR A 183 1.51 -7.67 2.72
N PRO A 184 0.24 -7.41 2.36
CA PRO A 184 -0.09 -6.62 1.19
C PRO A 184 0.44 -5.18 1.22
N ILE A 185 0.54 -4.56 2.39
CA ILE A 185 1.05 -3.19 2.54
C ILE A 185 2.53 -3.23 2.90
N THR A 186 3.38 -2.92 1.93
CA THR A 186 4.85 -2.94 2.05
C THR A 186 5.44 -1.62 2.55
N THR A 187 4.67 -0.53 2.50
CA THR A 187 5.16 0.79 2.90
C THR A 187 5.47 0.89 4.39
N TYR A 188 4.69 0.25 5.23
CA TYR A 188 4.92 0.15 6.68
C TYR A 188 4.05 -0.99 7.23
N ALA A 189 4.64 -1.99 7.87
CA ALA A 189 3.92 -3.08 8.51
C ALA A 189 4.67 -3.54 9.77
N LEU A 190 4.05 -3.37 10.91
CA LEU A 190 4.59 -3.76 12.21
C LEU A 190 3.98 -5.09 12.65
N PHE A 191 4.84 -6.00 13.07
CA PHE A 191 4.52 -7.29 13.66
C PHE A 191 5.03 -7.35 15.10
N TYR A 192 4.39 -8.18 15.93
CA TYR A 192 4.84 -8.50 17.27
C TYR A 192 4.66 -9.99 17.53
N ASN A 193 5.76 -10.69 17.87
CA ASN A 193 5.80 -12.14 18.08
C ASN A 193 5.10 -12.93 16.94
N GLY A 194 5.42 -12.58 15.71
CA GLY A 194 4.88 -13.21 14.51
C GLY A 194 3.57 -12.64 14.01
N GLU A 195 2.77 -12.02 14.86
CA GLU A 195 1.44 -11.53 14.52
C GLU A 195 1.44 -10.10 13.97
N TYR A 196 0.64 -9.87 12.94
CA TYR A 196 0.45 -8.54 12.38
C TYR A 196 -0.22 -7.59 13.39
N VAL A 197 0.33 -6.38 13.54
CA VAL A 197 -0.18 -5.37 14.48
C VAL A 197 -0.81 -4.19 13.76
N THR A 198 -0.09 -3.54 12.82
CA THR A 198 -0.59 -2.32 12.17
C THR A 198 0.24 -1.91 10.96
N ASN A 199 -0.42 -1.14 10.05
CA ASN A 199 0.24 -0.39 8.96
C ASN A 199 0.34 1.13 9.24
N ASP A 200 -0.09 1.59 10.41
CA ASP A 200 0.02 3.00 10.76
C ASP A 200 1.46 3.37 11.11
N VAL A 201 2.03 4.33 10.39
CA VAL A 201 3.34 4.88 10.72
C VAL A 201 3.28 5.50 12.12
N MET A 202 4.14 5.03 13.01
CA MET A 202 4.16 5.44 14.41
C MET A 202 5.22 6.49 14.69
N ASN A 203 4.88 7.44 15.56
CA ASN A 203 5.86 8.23 16.31
C ASN A 203 6.19 7.52 17.63
N GLU A 204 7.23 7.99 18.31
CA GLU A 204 7.69 7.47 19.61
C GLU A 204 6.54 7.22 20.60
N LYS A 205 5.72 8.26 20.89
CA LYS A 205 4.63 8.17 21.86
C LYS A 205 3.61 7.08 21.52
N LYS A 206 3.26 6.93 20.23
CA LYS A 206 2.33 5.89 19.79
C LYS A 206 2.94 4.51 19.92
N PHE A 207 4.23 4.38 19.59
CA PHE A 207 4.95 3.12 19.68
C PHE A 207 5.06 2.65 21.15
N LEU A 208 5.52 3.51 22.06
CA LEU A 208 5.63 3.16 23.49
C LEU A 208 4.27 2.78 24.09
N LYS A 209 3.20 3.52 23.76
CA LYS A 209 1.84 3.14 24.18
C LYS A 209 1.40 1.78 23.64
N LEU A 210 1.83 1.42 22.42
CA LEU A 210 1.56 0.10 21.85
C LEU A 210 2.33 -1.00 22.60
N VAL A 211 3.61 -0.77 22.90
CA VAL A 211 4.45 -1.68 23.69
C VAL A 211 3.83 -1.97 25.07
N GLU A 212 3.37 -0.93 25.78
CA GLU A 212 2.68 -1.09 27.06
C GLU A 212 1.40 -1.94 26.97
N LYS A 213 0.72 -1.89 25.85
CA LYS A 213 -0.52 -2.66 25.62
C LYS A 213 -0.27 -4.12 25.28
N LEU A 214 0.86 -4.44 24.62
CA LEU A 214 1.16 -5.77 24.10
C LEU A 214 2.06 -6.60 25.05
N LYS A 215 2.73 -5.98 26.01
CA LYS A 215 3.44 -6.62 27.12
C LYS A 215 2.51 -6.86 28.30
#